data_9ef1249542b8e70fcef6a1adbd9946a9
#
_entry.id   9ef1249542b8e70fcef6a1adbd9946a9
#
_cell.length_a   1.000
_cell.length_b   1.000
_cell.length_c   1.000
_cell.angle_alpha   90.00
_cell.angle_beta   90.00
_cell.angle_gamma   90.00
#
_symmetry.space_group_name_H-M   'P 1'
#
loop_
_entity.id
_entity.type
_entity.pdbx_description
1 polymer ?
#
loop_
_entity_poly.entity_id
_entity_poly.type
_entity_poly.pdbx_seq_one_letter_code
_entity_poly.pdbx_strand_id
1 'polypeptide(L)'
;MEKWRSIAAGMSCLSMLFATGAVTVSASDEITEIPEQSIVYWSMWEEDEPQADVIREAAEAYEEATGISVEIQWKGRGIRSLIEPALDAGEQIDLFDDDYQRMAQEHRDYLAELKGMADTVDYEKHIMPVLLEQVKNWGNGELLAMPYQPYITGVWYNKDLWEEAGLTEQDIPDTWKKLIRVCRKIKNSDSGLSAMTCDEEYVNLLYGYQLARYLGQEKVQQLVRNCTWSQIPQAKEAADDIRILFFAGYMSQSAPAQHPEGQNEVGDGEAVMVLQGSWVPNEVTEATGSDDSWGFFPWPAVKAGTDGTEGVMVGAQGFGVTKDSQMKQEAFDFAYSICTGETDMKMTDAVNSIPADTDNTQWPEVLADAVPYMEEMSKPYMWAAGLEADLDYKEQIQSELLKLTRLEETSDEFIENLSSMK
;
A
#
# COMPACT_ATOMS: atom_id res chain seq x y z
N MET A 1 -24.92 -35.51 44.39
CA MET A 1 -26.26 -36.00 44.70
C MET A 1 -27.14 -35.57 43.52
N GLU A 2 -27.34 -36.48 42.59
CA GLU A 2 -28.63 -37.17 42.29
C GLU A 2 -29.69 -36.22 41.66
N LYS A 3 -30.37 -36.48 40.59
CA LYS A 3 -30.73 -37.69 39.81
C LYS A 3 -31.30 -37.27 38.46
N TRP A 4 -30.92 -37.98 37.46
CA TRP A 4 -31.61 -38.58 36.34
C TRP A 4 -33.16 -38.58 36.34
N ARG A 5 -33.80 -38.34 35.13
CA ARG A 5 -34.63 -39.36 34.47
C ARG A 5 -35.15 -38.90 33.09
N SER A 6 -34.91 -39.77 32.12
CA SER A 6 -35.52 -39.86 30.78
C SER A 6 -37.01 -40.20 30.88
N ILE A 7 -37.82 -39.92 29.83
CA ILE A 7 -38.85 -40.83 29.32
C ILE A 7 -39.09 -40.55 27.82
N ALA A 8 -39.24 -41.66 27.09
CA ALA A 8 -39.37 -41.78 25.64
C ALA A 8 -40.84 -41.92 25.20
N ALA A 9 -41.03 -41.74 23.88
CA ALA A 9 -41.94 -42.43 22.95
C ALA A 9 -43.45 -42.13 22.98
N GLY A 10 -43.97 -41.92 21.78
CA GLY A 10 -45.40 -42.00 21.45
C GLY A 10 -45.67 -41.74 19.97
N MET A 11 -45.46 -42.78 19.13
CA MET A 11 -46.00 -42.87 17.77
C MET A 11 -47.52 -42.96 17.83
N SER A 12 -48.21 -42.25 16.94
CA SER A 12 -49.58 -42.64 16.51
C SER A 12 -49.81 -42.20 15.07
N CYS A 13 -49.93 -43.16 14.19
CA CYS A 13 -50.49 -43.05 12.85
C CYS A 13 -52.01 -42.81 12.93
N LEU A 14 -52.54 -41.97 12.06
CA LEU A 14 -53.92 -42.12 11.60
C LEU A 14 -54.06 -41.66 10.14
N SER A 15 -54.72 -42.54 9.38
CA SER A 15 -54.84 -42.54 7.92
C SER A 15 -56.06 -41.78 7.42
N MET A 16 -55.90 -41.28 6.16
CA MET A 16 -56.88 -41.11 5.07
C MET A 16 -58.13 -40.24 5.24
N LEU A 17 -58.23 -39.31 4.29
CA LEU A 17 -59.47 -39.20 3.46
C LEU A 17 -59.15 -38.41 2.18
N PHE A 18 -59.38 -39.05 1.01
CA PHE A 18 -59.33 -38.45 -0.32
C PHE A 18 -60.53 -37.51 -0.51
N ALA A 19 -60.23 -36.26 -0.96
CA ALA A 19 -61.22 -35.40 -1.59
C ALA A 19 -60.68 -34.96 -2.93
N THR A 20 -61.28 -35.44 -4.03
CA THR A 20 -61.01 -35.01 -5.41
C THR A 20 -61.63 -33.63 -5.60
N GLY A 21 -60.81 -32.63 -5.64
CA GLY A 21 -61.13 -31.29 -6.13
C GLY A 21 -60.38 -31.03 -7.41
N ALA A 22 -61.09 -30.78 -8.51
CA ALA A 22 -60.55 -30.35 -9.76
C ALA A 22 -59.88 -29.00 -9.59
N VAL A 23 -58.53 -28.97 -9.69
CA VAL A 23 -57.77 -27.72 -9.76
C VAL A 23 -57.63 -27.36 -11.23
N THR A 24 -58.26 -26.27 -11.62
CA THR A 24 -57.93 -25.54 -12.87
C THR A 24 -56.50 -25.05 -12.74
N VAL A 25 -55.62 -25.63 -13.60
CA VAL A 25 -54.25 -25.12 -13.76
C VAL A 25 -54.39 -23.78 -14.49
N SER A 26 -54.20 -22.70 -13.73
CA SER A 26 -53.86 -21.41 -14.31
C SER A 26 -52.38 -21.48 -14.68
N ALA A 27 -52.04 -21.32 -15.93
CA ALA A 27 -50.69 -21.12 -16.38
C ALA A 27 -50.21 -19.77 -15.76
N SER A 28 -49.50 -19.84 -14.64
CA SER A 28 -48.63 -18.75 -14.23
C SER A 28 -47.38 -18.85 -15.13
N ASP A 29 -47.16 -17.83 -15.93
CA ASP A 29 -45.89 -17.60 -16.54
C ASP A 29 -44.83 -17.69 -15.42
N GLU A 30 -44.06 -18.76 -15.40
CA GLU A 30 -42.79 -18.78 -14.73
C GLU A 30 -41.91 -17.71 -15.43
N ILE A 31 -41.85 -16.52 -14.82
CA ILE A 31 -40.78 -15.60 -15.07
C ILE A 31 -39.53 -16.39 -14.62
N THR A 32 -38.84 -16.99 -15.54
CA THR A 32 -37.47 -17.45 -15.36
C THR A 32 -36.69 -16.18 -14.96
N GLU A 33 -36.40 -16.01 -13.67
CA GLU A 33 -35.43 -15.04 -13.22
C GLU A 33 -34.17 -15.34 -14.00
N ILE A 34 -33.77 -14.40 -14.86
CA ILE A 34 -32.44 -14.39 -15.49
C ILE A 34 -31.49 -14.35 -14.31
N PRO A 35 -30.53 -15.28 -14.18
CA PRO A 35 -29.54 -15.21 -13.12
C PRO A 35 -28.93 -13.82 -13.13
N GLU A 36 -29.04 -13.10 -12.03
CA GLU A 36 -28.48 -11.78 -11.87
C GLU A 36 -26.96 -11.91 -12.09
N GLN A 37 -26.43 -11.26 -13.14
CA GLN A 37 -25.00 -11.27 -13.40
C GLN A 37 -24.36 -10.41 -12.34
N SER A 38 -23.44 -10.97 -11.58
CA SER A 38 -22.77 -10.29 -10.47
C SER A 38 -21.27 -10.51 -10.55
N ILE A 39 -20.52 -9.44 -10.36
CA ILE A 39 -19.06 -9.46 -10.16
C ILE A 39 -18.81 -9.68 -8.68
N VAL A 40 -18.00 -10.68 -8.32
CA VAL A 40 -17.53 -10.86 -6.95
C VAL A 40 -16.19 -10.15 -6.80
N TYR A 41 -16.17 -9.09 -6.00
CA TYR A 41 -15.00 -8.25 -5.76
C TYR A 41 -14.52 -8.35 -4.30
N TRP A 42 -13.26 -8.74 -4.11
CA TRP A 42 -12.59 -8.72 -2.82
C TRP A 42 -11.74 -7.46 -2.68
N SER A 43 -12.05 -6.63 -1.67
CA SER A 43 -11.35 -5.38 -1.43
C SER A 43 -10.35 -5.46 -0.27
N MET A 44 -9.20 -4.80 -0.45
CA MET A 44 -8.18 -4.61 0.58
C MET A 44 -8.56 -3.56 1.63
N TRP A 45 -9.64 -2.84 1.42
CA TRP A 45 -10.14 -1.82 2.33
C TRP A 45 -11.04 -2.44 3.40
N GLU A 46 -11.13 -1.78 4.55
CA GLU A 46 -12.16 -2.06 5.54
C GLU A 46 -13.46 -1.32 5.15
N GLU A 47 -14.60 -1.80 5.65
CA GLU A 47 -15.90 -1.26 5.26
C GLU A 47 -16.13 0.20 5.70
N ASP A 48 -15.42 0.66 6.73
CA ASP A 48 -15.52 1.99 7.33
C ASP A 48 -14.42 2.96 6.84
N GLU A 49 -13.54 2.53 5.95
CA GLU A 49 -12.54 3.42 5.34
C GLU A 49 -13.17 4.31 4.25
N PRO A 50 -12.70 5.57 4.06
CA PRO A 50 -13.27 6.49 3.07
C PRO A 50 -13.26 5.95 1.63
N GLN A 51 -12.26 5.13 1.28
CA GLN A 51 -12.18 4.45 -0.01
C GLN A 51 -13.39 3.54 -0.26
N ALA A 52 -13.90 2.89 0.80
CA ALA A 52 -15.03 2.00 0.69
C ALA A 52 -16.32 2.73 0.28
N ASP A 53 -16.49 3.98 0.71
CA ASP A 53 -17.63 4.79 0.30
C ASP A 53 -17.59 5.10 -1.20
N VAL A 54 -16.42 5.51 -1.71
CA VAL A 54 -16.23 5.80 -3.15
C VAL A 54 -16.45 4.55 -4.00
N ILE A 55 -15.92 3.41 -3.56
CA ILE A 55 -16.07 2.13 -4.27
C ILE A 55 -17.53 1.67 -4.27
N ARG A 56 -18.28 1.85 -3.17
CA ARG A 56 -19.72 1.56 -3.11
C ARG A 56 -20.52 2.44 -4.08
N GLU A 57 -20.27 3.75 -4.09
CA GLU A 57 -20.92 4.64 -5.05
C GLU A 57 -20.62 4.25 -6.50
N ALA A 58 -19.38 3.86 -6.79
CA ALA A 58 -19.00 3.37 -8.11
C ALA A 58 -19.73 2.07 -8.48
N ALA A 59 -19.90 1.14 -7.54
CA ALA A 59 -20.63 -0.11 -7.75
C ALA A 59 -22.11 0.14 -8.03
N GLU A 60 -22.77 1.02 -7.26
CA GLU A 60 -24.16 1.42 -7.49
C GLU A 60 -24.35 2.08 -8.86
N ALA A 61 -23.43 2.99 -9.24
CA ALA A 61 -23.47 3.65 -10.55
C ALA A 61 -23.23 2.67 -11.70
N TYR A 62 -22.34 1.69 -11.52
CA TYR A 62 -22.07 0.64 -12.49
C TYR A 62 -23.28 -0.27 -12.69
N GLU A 63 -23.94 -0.70 -11.61
CA GLU A 63 -25.16 -1.49 -11.65
C GLU A 63 -26.30 -0.73 -12.34
N GLU A 64 -26.50 0.55 -12.01
CA GLU A 64 -27.52 1.39 -12.68
C GLU A 64 -27.26 1.51 -14.19
N ALA A 65 -26.01 1.62 -14.60
CA ALA A 65 -25.64 1.79 -16.01
C ALA A 65 -25.69 0.50 -16.83
N THR A 66 -25.36 -0.64 -16.22
CA THR A 66 -25.14 -1.93 -16.94
C THR A 66 -26.14 -3.01 -16.60
N GLY A 67 -26.81 -2.93 -15.45
CA GLY A 67 -27.64 -3.98 -14.88
C GLY A 67 -26.84 -5.13 -14.27
N ILE A 68 -25.52 -4.97 -14.08
CA ILE A 68 -24.60 -5.94 -13.48
C ILE A 68 -24.28 -5.48 -12.06
N SER A 69 -24.61 -6.29 -11.06
CA SER A 69 -24.29 -5.97 -9.67
C SER A 69 -22.83 -6.28 -9.32
N VAL A 70 -22.32 -5.60 -8.31
CA VAL A 70 -20.99 -5.85 -7.76
C VAL A 70 -21.12 -6.25 -6.30
N GLU A 71 -20.84 -7.52 -6.00
CA GLU A 71 -20.77 -8.05 -4.65
C GLU A 71 -19.41 -7.76 -4.05
N ILE A 72 -19.33 -6.73 -3.19
CA ILE A 72 -18.08 -6.32 -2.56
C ILE A 72 -17.88 -7.06 -1.24
N GLN A 73 -16.74 -7.69 -1.07
CA GLN A 73 -16.34 -8.35 0.17
C GLN A 73 -15.12 -7.63 0.74
N TRP A 74 -15.32 -6.89 1.81
CA TRP A 74 -14.29 -6.15 2.51
C TRP A 74 -13.40 -7.11 3.30
N LYS A 75 -12.14 -7.28 2.88
CA LYS A 75 -11.16 -8.21 3.47
C LYS A 75 -10.11 -7.50 4.30
N GLY A 76 -10.05 -6.18 4.19
CA GLY A 76 -8.98 -5.40 4.78
C GLY A 76 -7.59 -5.85 4.30
N ARG A 77 -6.57 -5.42 5.00
CA ARG A 77 -5.17 -5.77 4.67
C ARG A 77 -4.87 -7.27 4.79
N GLY A 78 -5.80 -8.05 5.38
CA GLY A 78 -5.74 -9.51 5.43
C GLY A 78 -5.81 -10.19 4.06
N ILE A 79 -6.32 -9.51 3.03
CA ILE A 79 -6.40 -10.02 1.65
C ILE A 79 -5.07 -10.60 1.17
N ARG A 80 -3.95 -10.01 1.57
CA ARG A 80 -2.57 -10.43 1.24
C ARG A 80 -2.30 -11.90 1.47
N SER A 81 -2.93 -12.48 2.50
CA SER A 81 -2.75 -13.89 2.87
C SER A 81 -3.97 -14.76 2.53
N LEU A 82 -5.09 -14.16 2.18
CA LEU A 82 -6.36 -14.86 1.97
C LEU A 82 -6.62 -15.18 0.49
N ILE A 83 -6.15 -14.31 -0.42
CA ILE A 83 -6.56 -14.37 -1.83
C ILE A 83 -6.10 -15.65 -2.54
N GLU A 84 -4.83 -16.02 -2.44
CA GLU A 84 -4.32 -17.21 -3.12
C GLU A 84 -4.96 -18.51 -2.60
N PRO A 85 -5.04 -18.76 -1.27
CA PRO A 85 -5.74 -19.92 -0.77
C PRO A 85 -7.20 -20.02 -1.20
N ALA A 86 -7.92 -18.88 -1.31
CA ALA A 86 -9.31 -18.85 -1.75
C ALA A 86 -9.43 -19.22 -3.24
N LEU A 87 -8.57 -18.64 -4.09
CA LEU A 87 -8.52 -18.97 -5.51
C LEU A 87 -8.12 -20.43 -5.76
N ASP A 88 -7.16 -20.95 -4.99
CA ASP A 88 -6.77 -22.37 -5.05
C ASP A 88 -7.89 -23.31 -4.59
N ALA A 89 -8.74 -22.86 -3.65
CA ALA A 89 -9.93 -23.59 -3.23
C ALA A 89 -11.07 -23.53 -4.26
N GLY A 90 -10.95 -22.70 -5.30
CA GLY A 90 -11.95 -22.53 -6.35
C GLY A 90 -13.08 -21.58 -5.93
N GLU A 91 -12.85 -20.66 -5.00
CA GLU A 91 -13.81 -19.61 -4.70
C GLU A 91 -13.98 -18.71 -5.93
N GLN A 92 -15.22 -18.30 -6.18
CA GLN A 92 -15.51 -17.34 -7.24
C GLN A 92 -15.09 -15.96 -6.76
N ILE A 93 -14.04 -15.44 -7.37
CA ILE A 93 -13.54 -14.07 -7.19
C ILE A 93 -13.20 -13.56 -8.58
N ASP A 94 -13.88 -12.51 -9.03
CA ASP A 94 -13.72 -11.98 -10.39
C ASP A 94 -12.72 -10.84 -10.42
N LEU A 95 -12.69 -10.05 -9.32
CA LEU A 95 -11.85 -8.86 -9.15
C LEU A 95 -11.31 -8.84 -7.72
N PHE A 96 -10.09 -8.39 -7.55
CA PHE A 96 -9.57 -8.00 -6.23
C PHE A 96 -8.59 -6.83 -6.34
N ASP A 97 -8.35 -6.12 -5.24
CA ASP A 97 -7.34 -5.09 -5.17
C ASP A 97 -6.31 -5.36 -4.07
N ASP A 98 -5.09 -4.96 -4.32
CA ASP A 98 -3.95 -4.97 -3.40
C ASP A 98 -2.88 -4.01 -3.93
N ASP A 99 -1.73 -3.91 -3.27
CA ASP A 99 -0.56 -3.22 -3.83
C ASP A 99 -0.21 -3.77 -5.23
N TYR A 100 -0.11 -2.87 -6.22
CA TYR A 100 0.05 -3.26 -7.62
C TYR A 100 1.37 -4.00 -7.92
N GLN A 101 2.44 -3.73 -7.13
CA GLN A 101 3.69 -4.48 -7.25
C GLN A 101 3.49 -5.92 -6.78
N ARG A 102 2.82 -6.12 -5.64
CA ARG A 102 2.49 -7.46 -5.13
C ARG A 102 1.64 -8.22 -6.12
N MET A 103 0.63 -7.59 -6.67
CA MET A 103 -0.21 -8.19 -7.71
C MET A 103 0.61 -8.70 -8.89
N ALA A 104 1.48 -7.86 -9.45
CA ALA A 104 2.28 -8.22 -10.62
C ALA A 104 3.43 -9.21 -10.32
N GLN A 105 3.88 -9.34 -9.09
CA GLN A 105 4.99 -10.21 -8.71
C GLN A 105 4.56 -11.47 -7.96
N GLU A 106 3.70 -11.35 -6.95
CA GLU A 106 3.29 -12.46 -6.08
C GLU A 106 2.04 -13.15 -6.64
N HIS A 107 0.99 -12.39 -6.98
CA HIS A 107 -0.30 -12.94 -7.44
C HIS A 107 -0.40 -13.16 -8.96
N ARG A 108 0.70 -12.99 -9.66
CA ARG A 108 0.77 -13.06 -11.11
C ARG A 108 0.06 -14.27 -11.72
N ASP A 109 0.27 -15.45 -11.16
CA ASP A 109 -0.25 -16.71 -11.69
C ASP A 109 -1.77 -16.84 -11.57
N TYR A 110 -2.41 -15.94 -10.84
CA TYR A 110 -3.86 -15.88 -10.64
C TYR A 110 -4.53 -14.79 -11.47
N LEU A 111 -3.77 -13.88 -12.09
CA LEU A 111 -4.29 -12.72 -12.79
C LEU A 111 -4.46 -12.96 -14.29
N ALA A 112 -5.44 -12.28 -14.88
CA ALA A 112 -5.62 -12.17 -16.31
C ALA A 112 -4.73 -11.08 -16.90
N GLU A 113 -4.22 -11.29 -18.09
CA GLU A 113 -3.57 -10.24 -18.89
C GLU A 113 -4.62 -9.27 -19.42
N LEU A 114 -4.50 -7.98 -19.12
CA LEU A 114 -5.55 -6.98 -19.32
C LEU A 114 -5.41 -6.19 -20.63
N LYS A 115 -4.29 -6.34 -21.37
CA LYS A 115 -3.98 -5.50 -22.54
C LYS A 115 -5.09 -5.49 -23.57
N GLY A 116 -5.73 -6.64 -23.85
CA GLY A 116 -6.80 -6.71 -24.85
C GLY A 116 -8.01 -5.84 -24.48
N MET A 117 -8.38 -5.78 -23.21
CA MET A 117 -9.45 -4.94 -22.68
C MET A 117 -9.00 -3.48 -22.60
N ALA A 118 -7.81 -3.22 -22.11
CA ALA A 118 -7.20 -1.90 -21.99
C ALA A 118 -7.09 -1.17 -23.34
N ASP A 119 -6.76 -1.89 -24.42
CA ASP A 119 -6.68 -1.33 -25.77
C ASP A 119 -8.05 -0.83 -26.28
N THR A 120 -9.19 -1.40 -25.83
CA THR A 120 -10.53 -0.99 -26.28
C THR A 120 -10.95 0.38 -25.76
N VAL A 121 -10.37 0.83 -24.64
CA VAL A 121 -10.67 2.09 -23.97
C VAL A 121 -9.46 3.03 -23.90
N ASP A 122 -8.38 2.69 -24.62
CA ASP A 122 -7.13 3.48 -24.59
C ASP A 122 -6.56 3.67 -23.16
N TYR A 123 -6.78 2.71 -22.25
CA TYR A 123 -6.46 2.85 -20.82
C TYR A 123 -5.01 3.28 -20.57
N GLU A 124 -4.04 2.80 -21.37
CA GLU A 124 -2.64 3.18 -21.21
C GLU A 124 -2.36 4.68 -21.37
N LYS A 125 -3.32 5.44 -21.91
CA LYS A 125 -3.22 6.92 -21.98
C LYS A 125 -3.65 7.59 -20.69
N HIS A 126 -4.46 6.91 -19.87
CA HIS A 126 -4.98 7.40 -18.60
C HIS A 126 -4.09 7.06 -17.40
N ILE A 127 -3.17 6.11 -17.54
CA ILE A 127 -2.26 5.70 -16.48
C ILE A 127 -0.94 6.49 -16.55
N MET A 128 -0.40 6.86 -15.39
CA MET A 128 0.92 7.48 -15.32
C MET A 128 1.98 6.60 -15.96
N PRO A 129 2.81 7.13 -16.89
CA PRO A 129 3.82 6.33 -17.60
C PRO A 129 4.75 5.53 -16.69
N VAL A 130 5.13 6.10 -15.55
CA VAL A 130 6.00 5.43 -14.57
C VAL A 130 5.35 4.18 -13.96
N LEU A 131 4.06 4.25 -13.64
CA LEU A 131 3.30 3.12 -13.07
C LEU A 131 3.08 2.04 -14.14
N LEU A 132 2.75 2.46 -15.36
CA LEU A 132 2.59 1.54 -16.49
C LEU A 132 3.88 0.78 -16.79
N GLU A 133 5.02 1.47 -16.80
CA GLU A 133 6.32 0.84 -17.01
C GLU A 133 6.65 -0.16 -15.89
N GLN A 134 6.42 0.21 -14.64
CA GLN A 134 6.71 -0.64 -13.49
C GLN A 134 5.84 -1.92 -13.53
N VAL A 135 4.53 -1.81 -13.66
CA VAL A 135 3.64 -2.99 -13.67
C VAL A 135 3.96 -3.93 -14.82
N LYS A 136 4.27 -3.41 -16.01
CA LYS A 136 4.71 -4.22 -17.15
C LYS A 136 6.07 -4.89 -16.92
N ASN A 137 7.02 -4.17 -16.31
CA ASN A 137 8.33 -4.76 -16.00
C ASN A 137 8.20 -5.93 -15.01
N TRP A 138 7.38 -5.79 -13.98
CA TRP A 138 7.12 -6.88 -13.03
C TRP A 138 6.29 -8.01 -13.65
N GLY A 139 5.33 -7.67 -14.50
CA GLY A 139 4.49 -8.60 -15.25
C GLY A 139 5.18 -9.27 -16.45
N ASN A 140 6.52 -9.11 -16.65
CA ASN A 140 7.26 -9.60 -17.82
C ASN A 140 6.68 -9.11 -19.16
N GLY A 141 6.19 -7.89 -19.21
CA GLY A 141 5.58 -7.24 -20.36
C GLY A 141 4.05 -7.31 -20.40
N GLU A 142 3.42 -8.05 -19.47
CA GLU A 142 1.97 -8.14 -19.34
C GLU A 142 1.42 -7.03 -18.44
N LEU A 143 0.24 -6.52 -18.74
CA LEU A 143 -0.52 -5.61 -17.87
C LEU A 143 -1.41 -6.45 -16.95
N LEU A 144 -0.96 -6.70 -15.73
CA LEU A 144 -1.63 -7.60 -14.78
C LEU A 144 -2.46 -6.86 -13.72
N ALA A 145 -2.25 -5.55 -13.55
CA ALA A 145 -2.98 -4.73 -12.61
C ALA A 145 -3.27 -3.35 -13.20
N MET A 146 -4.37 -2.75 -12.78
CA MET A 146 -4.79 -1.39 -13.08
C MET A 146 -4.49 -0.49 -11.89
N PRO A 147 -3.40 0.31 -11.93
CA PRO A 147 -3.06 1.19 -10.80
C PRO A 147 -4.15 2.23 -10.51
N TYR A 148 -4.46 2.41 -9.25
CA TYR A 148 -5.28 3.48 -8.72
C TYR A 148 -4.67 3.98 -7.40
N GLN A 149 -5.04 5.17 -6.95
CA GLN A 149 -4.52 5.77 -5.73
C GLN A 149 -2.99 5.72 -5.65
N PRO A 150 -2.28 6.34 -6.62
CA PRO A 150 -0.83 6.41 -6.60
C PRO A 150 -0.30 7.06 -5.33
N TYR A 151 0.94 6.68 -4.95
CA TYR A 151 1.64 7.30 -3.83
C TYR A 151 3.11 7.55 -4.16
N ILE A 152 3.67 8.52 -3.46
CA ILE A 152 5.11 8.83 -3.43
C ILE A 152 5.61 8.70 -2.00
N THR A 153 6.82 8.19 -1.79
CA THR A 153 7.41 8.14 -0.46
C THR A 153 8.62 9.06 -0.35
N GLY A 154 8.78 9.63 0.82
CA GLY A 154 9.88 10.53 1.16
C GLY A 154 9.73 11.01 2.60
N VAL A 155 10.42 12.06 2.94
CA VAL A 155 10.32 12.66 4.27
C VAL A 155 9.20 13.69 4.28
N TRP A 156 8.16 13.38 5.05
CA TRP A 156 7.08 14.30 5.37
C TRP A 156 7.41 15.02 6.65
N TYR A 157 7.14 16.30 6.72
CA TYR A 157 7.42 17.10 7.91
C TYR A 157 6.31 18.11 8.21
N ASN A 158 6.08 18.35 9.48
CA ASN A 158 5.17 19.40 9.96
C ASN A 158 5.89 20.74 9.83
N LYS A 159 5.36 21.66 8.98
CA LYS A 159 5.96 22.97 8.70
C LYS A 159 5.99 23.87 9.93
N ASP A 160 4.98 23.78 10.79
CA ASP A 160 4.91 24.62 11.99
C ASP A 160 5.99 24.18 13.03
N LEU A 161 6.14 22.87 13.24
CA LEU A 161 7.20 22.34 14.11
C LEU A 161 8.60 22.57 13.52
N TRP A 162 8.72 22.56 12.19
CA TRP A 162 9.96 22.91 11.49
C TRP A 162 10.37 24.36 11.79
N GLU A 163 9.43 25.31 11.72
CA GLU A 163 9.66 26.71 12.05
C GLU A 163 9.91 26.91 13.55
N GLU A 164 9.19 26.20 14.42
CA GLU A 164 9.41 26.23 15.88
C GLU A 164 10.83 25.81 16.24
N ALA A 165 11.37 24.79 15.55
CA ALA A 165 12.76 24.37 15.70
C ALA A 165 13.78 25.39 15.11
N GLY A 166 13.30 26.52 14.58
CA GLY A 166 14.12 27.58 13.99
C GLY A 166 14.67 27.24 12.60
N LEU A 167 14.02 26.33 11.88
CA LEU A 167 14.35 25.93 10.51
C LEU A 167 13.54 26.77 9.50
N THR A 168 14.02 26.81 8.27
CA THR A 168 13.40 27.50 7.13
C THR A 168 13.44 26.62 5.90
N GLU A 169 12.80 27.00 4.81
CA GLU A 169 12.86 26.29 3.52
C GLU A 169 14.32 26.08 3.02
N GLN A 170 15.25 26.97 3.38
CA GLN A 170 16.66 26.86 3.00
C GLN A 170 17.40 25.73 3.75
N ASP A 171 16.81 25.23 4.83
CA ASP A 171 17.36 24.13 5.61
C ASP A 171 16.93 22.74 5.06
N ILE A 172 16.00 22.68 4.07
CA ILE A 172 15.54 21.42 3.48
C ILE A 172 16.74 20.62 2.96
N PRO A 173 16.96 19.38 3.44
CA PRO A 173 18.19 18.65 3.18
C PRO A 173 18.12 17.87 1.86
N ASP A 174 19.03 18.16 0.94
CA ASP A 174 19.27 17.40 -0.30
C ASP A 174 20.38 16.35 -0.14
N THR A 175 21.12 16.37 0.98
CA THR A 175 22.19 15.43 1.28
C THR A 175 22.10 14.90 2.70
N TRP A 176 22.57 13.66 2.91
CA TRP A 176 22.65 13.00 4.22
C TRP A 176 23.33 13.90 5.28
N LYS A 177 24.41 14.54 4.89
CA LYS A 177 25.11 15.47 5.81
C LYS A 177 24.24 16.65 6.23
N LYS A 178 23.39 17.16 5.35
CA LYS A 178 22.44 18.23 5.69
C LYS A 178 21.32 17.70 6.58
N LEU A 179 20.77 16.50 6.32
CA LEU A 179 19.78 15.86 7.18
C LEU A 179 20.30 15.72 8.63
N ILE A 180 21.49 15.17 8.80
CA ILE A 180 22.10 15.05 10.14
C ILE A 180 22.31 16.43 10.80
N ARG A 181 22.56 17.48 10.01
CA ARG A 181 22.65 18.86 10.56
C ARG A 181 21.28 19.36 11.00
N VAL A 182 20.24 19.11 10.22
CA VAL A 182 18.84 19.44 10.57
C VAL A 182 18.43 18.70 11.85
N CYS A 183 18.60 17.38 11.91
CA CYS A 183 18.30 16.60 13.09
C CYS A 183 19.02 17.12 14.34
N ARG A 184 20.29 17.49 14.22
CA ARG A 184 21.06 18.10 15.31
C ARG A 184 20.52 19.46 15.71
N LYS A 185 20.08 20.30 14.75
CA LYS A 185 19.51 21.62 15.02
C LYS A 185 18.21 21.49 15.78
N ILE A 186 17.31 20.59 15.36
CA ILE A 186 16.06 20.29 16.09
C ILE A 186 16.38 19.79 17.52
N LYS A 187 17.20 18.76 17.64
CA LYS A 187 17.55 18.19 18.95
C LYS A 187 18.15 19.20 19.92
N ASN A 188 18.88 20.21 19.44
CA ASN A 188 19.53 21.23 20.26
C ASN A 188 18.71 22.52 20.37
N SER A 189 17.53 22.59 19.78
CA SER A 189 16.59 23.70 19.98
C SER A 189 15.95 23.60 21.39
N ASP A 190 15.35 24.69 21.82
CA ASP A 190 14.63 24.74 23.11
C ASP A 190 13.20 24.15 22.98
N SER A 191 12.82 23.64 21.80
CA SER A 191 11.47 23.11 21.55
C SER A 191 11.17 21.79 22.26
N GLY A 192 12.20 20.99 22.52
CA GLY A 192 12.04 19.65 23.10
C GLY A 192 11.58 18.57 22.12
N LEU A 193 11.46 18.93 20.83
CA LEU A 193 10.98 18.04 19.75
C LEU A 193 11.99 16.96 19.39
N SER A 194 11.50 15.80 19.00
CA SER A 194 12.28 14.79 18.30
C SER A 194 12.43 15.20 16.81
N ALA A 195 13.63 14.94 16.24
CA ALA A 195 13.83 15.33 14.84
C ALA A 195 13.04 14.44 13.88
N MET A 196 13.01 13.14 14.15
CA MET A 196 12.31 12.16 13.32
C MET A 196 11.60 11.11 14.18
N THR A 197 10.63 10.47 13.58
CA THR A 197 9.99 9.26 14.09
C THR A 197 9.88 8.20 13.01
N CYS A 198 9.51 6.97 13.34
CA CYS A 198 9.14 5.93 12.41
C CYS A 198 8.33 4.82 13.11
N ASP A 199 7.54 4.11 12.32
CA ASP A 199 6.87 2.88 12.72
C ASP A 199 7.72 1.64 12.42
N GLU A 200 7.48 0.55 13.16
CA GLU A 200 8.18 -0.73 12.97
C GLU A 200 8.01 -1.28 11.55
N GLU A 201 6.84 -1.10 10.95
CA GLU A 201 6.53 -1.59 9.61
C GLU A 201 7.35 -0.91 8.50
N TYR A 202 7.88 0.30 8.79
CA TYR A 202 8.56 1.14 7.80
C TYR A 202 10.07 1.31 8.01
N VAL A 203 10.68 0.55 8.93
CA VAL A 203 12.16 0.59 9.11
C VAL A 203 12.92 0.12 7.85
N ASN A 204 12.29 -0.72 7.04
CA ASN A 204 12.77 -1.15 5.74
C ASN A 204 12.93 0.00 4.74
N LEU A 205 12.06 1.03 4.82
CA LEU A 205 12.21 2.23 3.99
C LEU A 205 13.48 2.99 4.33
N LEU A 206 13.78 3.18 5.63
CA LEU A 206 14.97 3.88 6.08
C LEU A 206 16.25 3.24 5.49
N TYR A 207 16.39 1.93 5.69
CA TYR A 207 17.59 1.21 5.22
C TYR A 207 17.59 1.02 3.71
N GLY A 208 16.45 0.69 3.11
CA GLY A 208 16.31 0.49 1.66
C GLY A 208 16.69 1.75 0.88
N TYR A 209 16.14 2.90 1.26
CA TYR A 209 16.53 4.18 0.66
C TYR A 209 18.00 4.50 0.84
N GLN A 210 18.52 4.34 2.07
CA GLN A 210 19.93 4.65 2.33
C GLN A 210 20.86 3.75 1.51
N LEU A 211 20.54 2.46 1.43
CA LEU A 211 21.31 1.49 0.64
C LEU A 211 21.24 1.80 -0.86
N ALA A 212 20.06 2.17 -1.38
CA ALA A 212 19.88 2.56 -2.77
C ALA A 212 20.61 3.85 -3.12
N ARG A 213 20.75 4.80 -2.18
CA ARG A 213 21.61 5.97 -2.40
C ARG A 213 23.05 5.59 -2.66
N TYR A 214 23.57 4.58 -1.96
CA TYR A 214 24.94 4.08 -2.19
C TYR A 214 25.06 3.26 -3.47
N LEU A 215 24.12 2.37 -3.76
CA LEU A 215 24.28 1.31 -4.76
C LEU A 215 23.45 1.49 -6.04
N GLY A 216 22.32 2.18 -5.96
CA GLY A 216 21.23 2.11 -6.93
C GLY A 216 20.36 0.87 -6.70
N GLN A 217 19.05 0.99 -6.99
CA GLN A 217 18.04 -0.05 -6.71
C GLN A 217 18.38 -1.43 -7.30
N GLU A 218 18.86 -1.49 -8.54
CA GLU A 218 19.18 -2.76 -9.19
C GLU A 218 20.24 -3.57 -8.43
N LYS A 219 21.26 -2.88 -7.89
CA LYS A 219 22.29 -3.55 -7.09
C LYS A 219 21.77 -3.94 -5.71
N VAL A 220 20.83 -3.20 -5.13
CA VAL A 220 20.15 -3.60 -3.89
C VAL A 220 19.42 -4.92 -4.11
N GLN A 221 18.62 -5.04 -5.18
CA GLN A 221 17.95 -6.28 -5.52
C GLN A 221 18.91 -7.45 -5.74
N GLN A 222 20.01 -7.22 -6.46
CA GLN A 222 21.04 -8.24 -6.69
C GLN A 222 21.71 -8.69 -5.39
N LEU A 223 21.98 -7.75 -4.48
CA LEU A 223 22.59 -8.01 -3.18
C LEU A 223 21.65 -8.90 -2.34
N VAL A 224 20.37 -8.58 -2.29
CA VAL A 224 19.34 -9.36 -1.56
C VAL A 224 19.22 -10.76 -2.14
N ARG A 225 18.95 -10.88 -3.45
CA ARG A 225 18.76 -12.18 -4.12
C ARG A 225 19.98 -13.09 -4.03
N ASN A 226 21.20 -12.53 -4.03
CA ASN A 226 22.45 -13.30 -3.96
C ASN A 226 23.01 -13.41 -2.55
N CYS A 227 22.40 -12.77 -1.56
CA CYS A 227 22.86 -12.74 -0.16
C CYS A 227 24.35 -12.34 -0.04
N THR A 228 24.75 -11.26 -0.74
CA THR A 228 26.17 -10.84 -0.81
C THR A 228 26.51 -9.72 0.15
N TRP A 229 25.81 -9.62 1.28
CA TRP A 229 25.88 -8.53 2.26
C TRP A 229 27.31 -8.21 2.73
N SER A 230 28.04 -9.22 3.17
CA SER A 230 29.42 -9.05 3.66
C SER A 230 30.44 -8.70 2.56
N GLN A 231 30.07 -8.86 1.29
CA GLN A 231 30.95 -8.55 0.15
C GLN A 231 30.82 -7.11 -0.32
N ILE A 232 29.78 -6.38 0.15
CA ILE A 232 29.43 -5.04 -0.27
C ILE A 232 29.61 -4.08 0.90
N PRO A 233 30.74 -3.34 1.00
CA PRO A 233 30.99 -2.43 2.13
C PRO A 233 29.89 -1.39 2.35
N GLN A 234 29.24 -0.92 1.29
CA GLN A 234 28.17 0.06 1.35
C GLN A 234 26.94 -0.44 2.10
N ALA A 235 26.72 -1.75 2.19
CA ALA A 235 25.66 -2.30 3.02
C ALA A 235 25.89 -1.95 4.51
N LYS A 236 27.12 -2.09 4.98
CA LYS A 236 27.48 -1.66 6.33
C LYS A 236 27.44 -0.15 6.50
N GLU A 237 27.93 0.61 5.50
CA GLU A 237 27.89 2.08 5.57
C GLU A 237 26.46 2.59 5.69
N ALA A 238 25.51 2.01 4.95
CA ALA A 238 24.10 2.32 5.07
C ALA A 238 23.52 1.96 6.46
N ALA A 239 23.90 0.81 7.02
CA ALA A 239 23.51 0.41 8.36
C ALA A 239 24.08 1.35 9.44
N ASP A 240 25.35 1.77 9.32
CA ASP A 240 25.96 2.76 10.20
C ASP A 240 25.20 4.11 10.15
N ASP A 241 24.82 4.54 8.95
CA ASP A 241 24.06 5.78 8.76
C ASP A 241 22.67 5.70 9.41
N ILE A 242 21.94 4.62 9.20
CA ILE A 242 20.62 4.48 9.85
C ILE A 242 20.75 4.36 11.35
N ARG A 243 21.69 3.54 11.82
CA ARG A 243 21.92 3.37 13.27
C ARG A 243 22.26 4.68 13.98
N ILE A 244 22.94 5.63 13.29
CA ILE A 244 23.29 6.93 13.90
C ILE A 244 22.05 7.78 14.21
N LEU A 245 20.94 7.66 13.46
CA LEU A 245 19.69 8.39 13.75
C LEU A 245 19.16 8.03 15.15
N PHE A 246 19.20 6.76 15.48
CA PHE A 246 18.76 6.24 16.79
C PHE A 246 19.81 6.49 17.89
N PHE A 247 21.06 6.12 17.64
CA PHE A 247 22.13 6.24 18.62
C PHE A 247 22.40 7.69 19.04
N ALA A 248 22.33 8.64 18.10
CA ALA A 248 22.48 10.05 18.39
C ALA A 248 21.22 10.68 19.03
N GLY A 249 20.13 9.92 19.17
CA GLY A 249 18.84 10.41 19.69
C GLY A 249 18.24 11.49 18.80
N TYR A 250 18.24 11.27 17.48
CA TYR A 250 17.52 12.08 16.51
C TYR A 250 16.11 11.53 16.26
N MET A 251 15.93 10.22 16.45
CA MET A 251 14.62 9.58 16.46
C MET A 251 13.93 9.81 17.80
N SER A 252 12.60 9.75 17.80
CA SER A 252 11.80 9.78 19.04
C SER A 252 12.15 8.59 19.94
N GLN A 253 11.78 8.67 21.23
CA GLN A 253 12.11 7.61 22.17
C GLN A 253 11.32 6.32 21.95
N SER A 254 10.12 6.44 21.37
CA SER A 254 9.25 5.33 21.01
C SER A 254 9.66 4.65 19.70
N ALA A 255 10.38 5.36 18.82
CA ALA A 255 10.74 4.86 17.49
C ALA A 255 11.78 3.72 17.55
N PRO A 256 11.59 2.66 16.76
CA PRO A 256 10.40 2.42 15.92
C PRO A 256 9.20 1.99 16.78
N ALA A 257 8.05 2.66 16.59
CA ALA A 257 6.82 2.43 17.33
C ALA A 257 5.88 1.47 16.57
N GLN A 258 4.88 0.94 17.24
CA GLN A 258 3.83 0.19 16.58
C GLN A 258 3.02 1.13 15.66
N HIS A 259 2.78 0.73 14.42
CA HIS A 259 1.96 1.50 13.49
C HIS A 259 0.50 1.61 13.99
N PRO A 260 -0.14 2.80 13.96
CA PRO A 260 0.35 4.09 13.42
C PRO A 260 0.94 5.04 14.49
N GLU A 261 1.33 4.54 15.66
CA GLU A 261 1.74 5.38 16.80
C GLU A 261 2.95 6.27 16.45
N GLY A 262 3.90 5.75 15.64
CA GLY A 262 5.09 6.50 15.27
C GLY A 262 4.75 7.69 14.36
N GLN A 263 3.99 7.49 13.30
CA GLN A 263 3.61 8.60 12.40
C GLN A 263 2.75 9.64 13.13
N ASN A 264 1.89 9.22 14.07
CA ASN A 264 1.02 10.12 14.82
C ASN A 264 1.79 11.10 15.72
N GLU A 265 3.01 10.78 16.15
CA GLU A 265 3.86 11.71 16.91
C GLU A 265 4.10 13.04 16.18
N VAL A 266 3.99 13.07 14.83
CA VAL A 266 4.11 14.32 14.07
C VAL A 266 2.87 15.19 14.26
N GLY A 267 1.67 14.63 14.21
CA GLY A 267 0.42 15.35 14.46
C GLY A 267 0.20 15.68 15.94
N ASP A 268 0.75 14.89 16.84
CA ASP A 268 0.72 15.15 18.28
C ASP A 268 1.73 16.24 18.71
N GLY A 269 2.56 16.72 17.76
CA GLY A 269 3.54 17.76 18.02
C GLY A 269 4.77 17.27 18.80
N GLU A 270 5.14 16.00 18.72
CA GLU A 270 6.27 15.39 19.43
C GLU A 270 7.49 15.17 18.52
N ALA A 271 7.27 14.94 17.22
CA ALA A 271 8.31 14.76 16.21
C ALA A 271 8.09 15.68 15.02
N VAL A 272 9.18 16.12 14.38
CA VAL A 272 9.11 17.06 13.26
C VAL A 272 8.90 16.34 11.92
N MET A 273 9.51 15.15 11.73
CA MET A 273 9.61 14.47 10.45
C MET A 273 9.33 12.97 10.58
N VAL A 274 8.79 12.39 9.47
CA VAL A 274 8.65 10.94 9.30
C VAL A 274 9.00 10.54 7.85
N LEU A 275 9.68 9.42 7.64
CA LEU A 275 9.88 8.83 6.31
C LEU A 275 8.73 7.87 6.02
N GLN A 276 7.82 8.26 5.12
CA GLN A 276 6.59 7.53 4.83
C GLN A 276 6.04 7.89 3.44
N GLY A 277 4.84 7.38 3.12
CA GLY A 277 4.12 7.67 1.91
C GLY A 277 3.21 8.89 2.00
N SER A 278 2.69 9.29 0.84
CA SER A 278 1.78 10.44 0.70
C SER A 278 0.41 10.29 1.38
N TRP A 279 0.15 9.16 2.01
CA TRP A 279 -1.03 8.94 2.88
C TRP A 279 -0.89 9.55 4.27
N VAL A 280 0.34 9.77 4.74
CA VAL A 280 0.62 10.24 6.12
C VAL A 280 -0.12 11.52 6.50
N PRO A 281 -0.15 12.58 5.68
CA PRO A 281 -0.90 13.77 6.02
C PRO A 281 -2.37 13.51 6.37
N ASN A 282 -3.02 12.63 5.60
CA ASN A 282 -4.42 12.29 5.82
C ASN A 282 -4.61 11.42 7.06
N GLU A 283 -3.87 10.32 7.17
CA GLU A 283 -3.98 9.37 8.28
C GLU A 283 -3.68 10.02 9.63
N VAL A 284 -2.66 10.89 9.69
CA VAL A 284 -2.29 11.60 10.92
C VAL A 284 -3.38 12.62 11.29
N THR A 285 -3.92 13.36 10.31
CA THR A 285 -5.04 14.29 10.55
C THR A 285 -6.27 13.56 11.09
N GLU A 286 -6.62 12.41 10.51
CA GLU A 286 -7.75 11.59 10.98
C GLU A 286 -7.52 11.05 12.40
N ALA A 287 -6.32 10.57 12.70
CA ALA A 287 -6.00 9.95 13.98
C ALA A 287 -5.87 10.97 15.12
N THR A 288 -5.23 12.11 14.87
CA THR A 288 -4.86 13.08 15.92
C THR A 288 -5.80 14.29 15.95
N GLY A 289 -6.54 14.54 14.87
CA GLY A 289 -7.35 15.74 14.67
C GLY A 289 -6.52 17.00 14.46
N SER A 290 -5.23 16.86 14.12
CA SER A 290 -4.35 17.99 13.83
C SER A 290 -4.72 18.64 12.48
N ASP A 291 -4.53 19.95 12.38
CA ASP A 291 -4.68 20.73 11.13
C ASP A 291 -3.29 21.18 10.68
N ASP A 292 -2.38 20.23 10.54
CA ASP A 292 -0.98 20.50 10.27
C ASP A 292 -0.72 20.92 8.82
N SER A 293 0.20 21.86 8.66
CA SER A 293 0.75 22.20 7.35
C SER A 293 1.92 21.29 7.02
N TRP A 294 1.74 20.44 6.02
CA TRP A 294 2.74 19.44 5.63
C TRP A 294 3.70 19.95 4.57
N GLY A 295 4.95 19.52 4.69
CA GLY A 295 5.97 19.67 3.66
C GLY A 295 6.58 18.31 3.29
N PHE A 296 7.26 18.27 2.14
CA PHE A 296 7.85 17.05 1.61
C PHE A 296 9.25 17.30 1.04
N PHE A 297 10.14 16.33 1.21
CA PHE A 297 11.38 16.24 0.45
C PHE A 297 11.81 14.77 0.27
N PRO A 298 12.47 14.41 -0.86
CA PRO A 298 12.97 13.05 -1.07
C PRO A 298 14.04 12.69 -0.06
N TRP A 299 14.22 11.39 0.21
CA TRP A 299 15.35 10.92 1.02
C TRP A 299 16.67 11.45 0.46
N PRO A 300 17.53 12.07 1.28
CA PRO A 300 18.69 12.80 0.79
C PRO A 300 19.79 11.92 0.17
N ALA A 301 20.57 12.49 -0.73
CA ALA A 301 21.69 11.84 -1.37
C ALA A 301 22.88 11.62 -0.41
N VAL A 302 23.66 10.54 -0.62
CA VAL A 302 24.89 10.29 0.11
C VAL A 302 26.10 10.78 -0.69
N LYS A 303 27.20 11.06 0.01
CA LYS A 303 28.43 11.47 -0.65
C LYS A 303 29.00 10.30 -1.47
N ALA A 304 29.28 10.54 -2.74
CA ALA A 304 29.78 9.54 -3.66
C ALA A 304 28.84 8.33 -3.86
N GLY A 305 27.55 8.55 -3.66
CA GLY A 305 26.51 7.57 -3.95
C GLY A 305 26.23 7.41 -5.45
N THR A 306 25.49 6.39 -5.79
CA THR A 306 25.04 6.10 -7.16
C THR A 306 23.83 6.93 -7.54
N ASP A 307 22.86 7.07 -6.61
CA ASP A 307 21.61 7.77 -6.82
C ASP A 307 21.48 8.98 -5.89
N GLY A 308 20.89 10.05 -6.44
CA GLY A 308 20.54 11.28 -5.73
C GLY A 308 19.06 11.33 -5.36
N THR A 309 18.56 12.55 -5.20
CA THR A 309 17.15 12.82 -4.88
C THR A 309 16.20 12.51 -6.03
N GLU A 310 16.70 12.28 -7.24
CA GLU A 310 15.94 11.81 -8.40
C GLU A 310 15.48 10.34 -8.27
N GLY A 311 16.03 9.59 -7.31
CA GLY A 311 15.59 8.25 -6.94
C GLY A 311 14.48 8.34 -5.92
N VAL A 312 13.24 8.08 -6.33
CA VAL A 312 12.06 8.20 -5.46
C VAL A 312 11.22 6.94 -5.58
N MET A 313 10.76 6.43 -4.46
CA MET A 313 9.83 5.32 -4.47
C MET A 313 8.43 5.81 -4.76
N VAL A 314 7.84 5.25 -5.81
CA VAL A 314 6.44 5.44 -6.17
C VAL A 314 5.77 4.10 -6.28
N GLY A 315 4.50 4.09 -5.97
CA GLY A 315 3.66 2.93 -6.08
C GLY A 315 2.21 3.33 -6.25
N ALA A 316 1.34 2.33 -6.23
CA ALA A 316 -0.09 2.50 -6.30
C ALA A 316 -0.77 1.29 -5.66
N GLN A 317 -2.03 1.43 -5.30
CA GLN A 317 -2.90 0.27 -5.21
C GLN A 317 -3.26 -0.18 -6.63
N GLY A 318 -3.74 -1.40 -6.80
CA GLY A 318 -4.08 -1.91 -8.11
C GLY A 318 -5.29 -2.84 -8.07
N PHE A 319 -6.10 -2.80 -9.11
CA PHE A 319 -7.13 -3.80 -9.36
C PHE A 319 -6.61 -4.90 -10.28
N GLY A 320 -6.86 -6.15 -9.92
CA GLY A 320 -6.54 -7.32 -10.74
C GLY A 320 -7.77 -8.16 -11.03
N VAL A 321 -7.98 -8.46 -12.30
CA VAL A 321 -9.01 -9.40 -12.73
C VAL A 321 -8.46 -10.81 -12.66
N THR A 322 -9.21 -11.74 -12.04
CA THR A 322 -8.75 -13.13 -11.93
C THR A 322 -8.79 -13.86 -13.29
N LYS A 323 -7.79 -14.69 -13.54
CA LYS A 323 -7.66 -15.40 -14.83
C LYS A 323 -8.81 -16.37 -15.12
N ASP A 324 -9.45 -16.91 -14.09
CA ASP A 324 -10.52 -17.90 -14.19
C ASP A 324 -11.92 -17.29 -14.14
N SER A 325 -12.04 -15.97 -13.95
CA SER A 325 -13.31 -15.25 -13.98
C SER A 325 -14.04 -15.47 -15.30
N GLN A 326 -15.35 -15.60 -15.23
CA GLN A 326 -16.24 -15.61 -16.40
C GLN A 326 -16.75 -14.20 -16.73
N MET A 327 -16.47 -13.21 -15.86
CA MET A 327 -16.91 -11.82 -15.95
C MET A 327 -15.71 -10.87 -16.16
N LYS A 328 -14.69 -11.31 -16.95
CA LYS A 328 -13.42 -10.55 -17.08
C LYS A 328 -13.60 -9.15 -17.63
N GLN A 329 -14.44 -9.02 -18.67
CA GLN A 329 -14.65 -7.72 -19.30
C GLN A 329 -15.40 -6.80 -18.34
N GLU A 330 -16.44 -7.31 -17.69
CA GLU A 330 -17.27 -6.57 -16.76
C GLU A 330 -16.46 -6.15 -15.52
N ALA A 331 -15.62 -7.06 -15.01
CA ALA A 331 -14.72 -6.76 -13.89
C ALA A 331 -13.67 -5.70 -14.28
N PHE A 332 -13.12 -5.77 -15.49
CA PHE A 332 -12.24 -4.74 -16.03
C PHE A 332 -12.96 -3.40 -16.17
N ASP A 333 -14.16 -3.38 -16.75
CA ASP A 333 -14.93 -2.16 -16.99
C ASP A 333 -15.31 -1.47 -15.66
N PHE A 334 -15.65 -2.26 -14.63
CA PHE A 334 -15.88 -1.74 -13.28
C PHE A 334 -14.60 -1.13 -12.69
N ALA A 335 -13.48 -1.84 -12.71
CA ALA A 335 -12.19 -1.32 -12.24
C ALA A 335 -11.77 -0.06 -13.00
N TYR A 336 -11.95 -0.03 -14.33
CA TYR A 336 -11.68 1.13 -15.17
C TYR A 336 -12.49 2.35 -14.74
N SER A 337 -13.77 2.16 -14.36
CA SER A 337 -14.63 3.24 -13.90
C SER A 337 -14.16 3.87 -12.58
N ILE A 338 -13.38 3.13 -11.77
CA ILE A 338 -12.78 3.65 -10.53
C ILE A 338 -11.44 4.35 -10.82
N CYS A 339 -10.63 3.77 -11.71
CA CYS A 339 -9.28 4.27 -12.00
C CYS A 339 -9.25 5.54 -12.86
N THR A 340 -10.40 6.01 -13.37
CA THR A 340 -10.46 7.11 -14.35
C THR A 340 -11.58 8.10 -14.06
N GLY A 341 -11.44 9.32 -14.60
CA GLY A 341 -12.47 10.34 -14.64
C GLY A 341 -12.93 10.84 -13.27
N GLU A 342 -14.25 10.96 -13.10
CA GLU A 342 -14.86 11.56 -11.91
C GLU A 342 -14.66 10.71 -10.65
N THR A 343 -14.70 9.38 -10.79
CA THR A 343 -14.53 8.49 -9.63
C THR A 343 -13.10 8.52 -9.09
N ASP A 344 -12.09 8.60 -9.96
CA ASP A 344 -10.69 8.81 -9.54
C ASP A 344 -10.54 10.14 -8.78
N MET A 345 -11.20 11.21 -9.24
CA MET A 345 -11.20 12.49 -8.49
C MET A 345 -11.94 12.38 -7.15
N LYS A 346 -13.05 11.64 -7.09
CA LYS A 346 -13.72 11.39 -5.80
C LYS A 346 -12.83 10.61 -4.83
N MET A 347 -12.07 9.63 -5.34
CA MET A 347 -11.09 8.91 -4.54
C MET A 347 -9.97 9.84 -4.04
N THR A 348 -9.46 10.70 -4.92
CA THR A 348 -8.48 11.74 -4.60
C THR A 348 -8.97 12.66 -3.49
N ASP A 349 -10.21 13.17 -3.61
CA ASP A 349 -10.80 14.09 -2.63
C ASP A 349 -11.10 13.41 -1.29
N ALA A 350 -11.51 12.14 -1.32
CA ALA A 350 -11.89 11.41 -0.11
C ALA A 350 -10.70 11.15 0.84
N VAL A 351 -9.50 10.94 0.28
CA VAL A 351 -8.32 10.53 1.06
C VAL A 351 -7.07 11.37 0.79
N ASN A 352 -7.22 12.52 0.13
CA ASN A 352 -6.11 13.38 -0.27
C ASN A 352 -4.99 12.62 -1.02
N SER A 353 -5.36 11.65 -1.87
CA SER A 353 -4.40 10.86 -2.65
C SER A 353 -4.02 11.55 -3.96
N ILE A 354 -2.97 11.03 -4.60
CA ILE A 354 -2.62 11.42 -5.97
C ILE A 354 -3.67 10.84 -6.92
N PRO A 355 -4.22 11.63 -7.89
CA PRO A 355 -5.11 11.07 -8.91
C PRO A 355 -4.37 10.06 -9.80
N ALA A 356 -5.04 8.97 -10.14
CA ALA A 356 -4.46 7.92 -11.00
C ALA A 356 -4.57 8.26 -12.50
N ASP A 357 -5.69 8.87 -12.90
CA ASP A 357 -5.94 9.30 -14.26
C ASP A 357 -5.09 10.51 -14.64
N THR A 358 -4.29 10.40 -15.68
CA THR A 358 -3.43 11.49 -16.16
C THR A 358 -4.21 12.71 -16.68
N ASP A 359 -5.49 12.57 -16.98
CA ASP A 359 -6.36 13.69 -17.35
C ASP A 359 -6.79 14.50 -16.11
N ASN A 360 -6.68 13.93 -14.92
CA ASN A 360 -6.95 14.59 -13.63
C ASN A 360 -5.66 15.26 -13.11
N THR A 361 -5.54 16.56 -13.34
CA THR A 361 -4.32 17.33 -13.02
C THR A 361 -4.37 18.10 -11.71
N GLN A 362 -5.47 18.01 -10.97
CA GLN A 362 -5.64 18.71 -9.70
C GLN A 362 -5.24 17.80 -8.54
N TRP A 363 -4.12 18.12 -7.92
CA TRP A 363 -3.65 17.42 -6.73
C TRP A 363 -4.14 18.13 -5.45
N PRO A 364 -4.38 17.39 -4.37
CA PRO A 364 -4.65 17.98 -3.07
C PRO A 364 -3.54 18.95 -2.63
N GLU A 365 -3.93 20.08 -2.01
CA GLU A 365 -2.98 21.11 -1.58
C GLU A 365 -1.92 20.55 -0.60
N VAL A 366 -2.31 19.59 0.25
CA VAL A 366 -1.42 18.93 1.20
C VAL A 366 -0.27 18.18 0.53
N LEU A 367 -0.40 17.79 -0.73
CA LEU A 367 0.61 17.10 -1.53
C LEU A 367 1.43 18.04 -2.43
N ALA A 368 1.17 19.36 -2.40
CA ALA A 368 1.77 20.32 -3.35
C ALA A 368 3.31 20.28 -3.38
N ASP A 369 3.97 20.07 -2.23
CA ASP A 369 5.44 19.98 -2.16
C ASP A 369 6.00 18.69 -2.77
N ALA A 370 5.17 17.65 -2.97
CA ALA A 370 5.57 16.38 -3.59
C ALA A 370 5.45 16.39 -5.13
N VAL A 371 4.59 17.24 -5.70
CA VAL A 371 4.33 17.32 -7.15
C VAL A 371 5.60 17.44 -7.98
N PRO A 372 6.53 18.39 -7.71
CA PRO A 372 7.73 18.55 -8.53
C PRO A 372 8.61 17.30 -8.56
N TYR A 373 8.65 16.56 -7.44
CA TYR A 373 9.45 15.33 -7.36
C TYR A 373 8.82 14.16 -8.09
N MET A 374 7.49 14.12 -8.17
CA MET A 374 6.78 13.13 -9.00
C MET A 374 6.98 13.41 -10.48
N GLU A 375 6.94 14.68 -10.88
CA GLU A 375 7.12 15.10 -12.28
C GLU A 375 8.57 14.97 -12.77
N GLU A 376 9.56 15.28 -11.91
CA GLU A 376 10.99 15.30 -12.25
C GLU A 376 11.69 13.95 -11.99
N MET A 377 10.98 12.98 -11.45
CA MET A 377 11.55 11.68 -11.11
C MET A 377 12.08 10.96 -12.35
N SER A 378 13.34 10.58 -12.30
CA SER A 378 14.00 9.83 -13.37
C SER A 378 14.42 8.41 -12.97
N LYS A 379 14.30 8.08 -11.68
CA LYS A 379 14.64 6.76 -11.14
C LYS A 379 13.50 6.30 -10.19
N PRO A 380 12.44 5.73 -10.73
CA PRO A 380 11.36 5.21 -9.89
C PRO A 380 11.84 3.97 -9.12
N TYR A 381 11.73 4.01 -7.80
CA TYR A 381 12.02 2.86 -6.96
C TYR A 381 10.75 2.05 -6.71
N MET A 382 10.93 0.74 -6.65
CA MET A 382 9.96 -0.19 -6.08
C MET A 382 9.95 -0.09 -4.55
N TRP A 383 9.02 -0.79 -3.89
CA TRP A 383 8.90 -0.81 -2.43
C TRP A 383 10.24 -1.09 -1.75
N ALA A 384 10.51 -0.36 -0.67
CA ALA A 384 11.76 -0.39 0.08
C ALA A 384 13.03 -0.32 -0.80
N ALA A 385 12.94 0.35 -1.97
CA ALA A 385 14.00 0.49 -2.96
C ALA A 385 14.65 -0.84 -3.37
N GLY A 386 13.86 -1.92 -3.38
CA GLY A 386 14.30 -3.26 -3.77
C GLY A 386 14.88 -4.11 -2.63
N LEU A 387 14.80 -3.66 -1.40
CA LEU A 387 15.25 -4.44 -0.22
C LEU A 387 14.43 -5.72 -0.04
N GLU A 388 13.18 -5.75 -0.48
CA GLU A 388 12.27 -6.89 -0.43
C GLU A 388 12.24 -7.70 -1.74
N ALA A 389 13.31 -7.67 -2.51
CA ALA A 389 13.40 -8.37 -3.80
C ALA A 389 13.45 -9.90 -3.71
N ASP A 390 13.59 -10.46 -2.51
CA ASP A 390 13.50 -11.89 -2.21
C ASP A 390 12.49 -12.07 -1.07
N LEU A 391 11.31 -12.58 -1.41
CA LEU A 391 10.17 -12.70 -0.50
C LEU A 391 10.43 -13.67 0.65
N ASP A 392 11.26 -14.69 0.44
CA ASP A 392 11.60 -15.67 1.46
C ASP A 392 12.40 -15.05 2.63
N TYR A 393 13.03 -13.89 2.39
CA TYR A 393 13.91 -13.22 3.36
C TYR A 393 13.35 -11.90 3.89
N LYS A 394 12.26 -11.38 3.33
CA LYS A 394 11.75 -10.06 3.71
C LYS A 394 11.48 -9.91 5.21
N GLU A 395 10.82 -10.88 5.83
CA GLU A 395 10.50 -10.87 7.27
C GLU A 395 11.76 -10.95 8.14
N GLN A 396 12.76 -11.73 7.69
CA GLN A 396 14.03 -11.85 8.40
C GLN A 396 14.83 -10.53 8.32
N ILE A 397 14.87 -9.89 7.14
CA ILE A 397 15.50 -8.58 6.96
C ILE A 397 14.82 -7.55 7.86
N GLN A 398 13.48 -7.53 7.89
CA GLN A 398 12.70 -6.66 8.77
C GLN A 398 13.05 -6.89 10.25
N SER A 399 13.12 -8.13 10.68
CA SER A 399 13.48 -8.51 12.06
C SER A 399 14.89 -8.02 12.45
N GLU A 400 15.88 -8.17 11.57
CA GLU A 400 17.23 -7.67 11.84
C GLU A 400 17.28 -6.13 11.83
N LEU A 401 16.54 -5.47 10.95
CA LEU A 401 16.42 -4.00 10.96
C LEU A 401 15.82 -3.47 12.26
N LEU A 402 14.84 -4.16 12.83
CA LEU A 402 14.30 -3.79 14.14
C LEU A 402 15.34 -3.88 15.24
N LYS A 403 16.20 -4.92 15.25
CA LYS A 403 17.31 -5.02 16.21
C LYS A 403 18.33 -3.91 16.01
N LEU A 404 18.71 -3.60 14.77
CA LEU A 404 19.64 -2.53 14.42
C LEU A 404 19.13 -1.16 14.92
N THR A 405 17.85 -0.85 14.64
CA THR A 405 17.21 0.42 14.99
C THR A 405 16.97 0.55 16.51
N ARG A 406 16.66 -0.55 17.18
CA ARG A 406 16.57 -0.63 18.65
C ARG A 406 17.93 -0.66 19.34
N LEU A 407 19.03 -0.60 18.60
CA LEU A 407 20.42 -0.65 19.09
C LEU A 407 20.76 -1.96 19.83
N GLU A 408 20.05 -3.02 19.56
CA GLU A 408 20.26 -4.36 20.10
C GLU A 408 21.46 -5.06 19.47
N GLU A 409 21.86 -4.61 18.26
CA GLU A 409 23.03 -5.10 17.54
C GLU A 409 23.83 -3.95 16.92
N THR A 410 25.08 -4.25 16.57
CA THR A 410 25.93 -3.34 15.81
C THR A 410 25.72 -3.54 14.29
N SER A 411 26.17 -2.58 13.48
CA SER A 411 26.12 -2.74 12.03
C SER A 411 26.95 -3.93 11.50
N ASP A 412 28.03 -4.32 12.21
CA ASP A 412 28.81 -5.51 11.85
C ASP A 412 28.01 -6.81 12.09
N GLU A 413 27.35 -6.91 13.28
CA GLU A 413 26.48 -8.04 13.60
C GLU A 413 25.29 -8.12 12.65
N PHE A 414 24.66 -6.98 12.34
CA PHE A 414 23.58 -6.89 11.35
C PHE A 414 23.99 -7.49 9.99
N ILE A 415 25.14 -7.08 9.45
CA ILE A 415 25.64 -7.59 8.18
C ILE A 415 26.01 -9.08 8.26
N GLU A 416 26.56 -9.54 9.39
CA GLU A 416 26.84 -10.96 9.63
C GLU A 416 25.57 -11.80 9.66
N ASN A 417 24.53 -11.32 10.39
CA ASN A 417 23.22 -11.98 10.47
C ASN A 417 22.57 -12.06 9.08
N LEU A 418 22.51 -10.96 8.33
CA LEU A 418 21.98 -10.97 6.96
C LEU A 418 22.76 -11.91 6.04
N SER A 419 24.09 -12.00 6.20
CA SER A 419 24.93 -12.88 5.38
C SER A 419 24.75 -14.36 5.69
N SER A 420 24.20 -14.69 6.85
CA SER A 420 23.96 -16.07 7.31
C SER A 420 22.60 -16.65 6.92
N MET A 421 21.75 -15.86 6.26
CA MET A 421 20.36 -16.23 5.92
C MET A 421 20.23 -17.28 4.81
N LYS A 422 21.32 -17.58 4.07
CA LYS A 422 21.35 -18.60 2.99
C LYS A 422 22.22 -19.78 3.34
#